data_31827a4b4b2abea5e8248cd78abb08ce
#
_entry.id   31827a4b4b2abea5e8248cd78abb08ce
#
_cell.length_a   1.000
_cell.length_b   1.000
_cell.length_c   1.000
_cell.angle_alpha   90.00
_cell.angle_beta   90.00
_cell.angle_gamma   90.00
#
_symmetry.space_group_name_H-M   'P 1'
#
loop_
_entity.id
_entity.type
_entity.pdbx_description
1 polymer ?
#
loop_
_entity_poly.entity_id
_entity_poly.type
_entity_poly.pdbx_seq_one_letter_code
_entity_poly.pdbx_strand_id
1 'polypeptide(L)'
;MRKICVFIIGILIPMMVSAQNDWANYNRYAEANAQVTEAPKAVLMGDSITDGWPFADPEFFSENNFVGRGISGQVTSQMLLRFRQDVIDLHPKYVVILAGTNDIAENSGKIDMDKTFGNIVSMCDLAKANGIKPILCSVIPATSFYWHPHVTGAAEKIVKLNAMIEKYAKENKIKYVDYHSAMKDERGGLPESLAKDGVHPTREGYDIMKSLLLKAL
;
A
#
# COMPACT_ATOMS: atom_id res chain seq x y z
N MET A 1 -53.48 -46.29 -32.41
CA MET A 1 -52.08 -46.13 -31.98
C MET A 1 -51.85 -44.63 -31.69
N ARG A 2 -51.77 -44.20 -30.40
CA ARG A 2 -51.53 -42.82 -30.00
C ARG A 2 -50.00 -42.59 -29.94
N LYS A 3 -49.50 -41.68 -30.75
CA LYS A 3 -48.12 -41.22 -30.69
C LYS A 3 -47.93 -40.28 -29.53
N ILE A 4 -47.11 -40.64 -28.53
CA ILE A 4 -46.71 -39.78 -27.43
C ILE A 4 -45.49 -38.99 -27.89
N CYS A 5 -45.67 -37.67 -28.09
CA CYS A 5 -44.51 -36.76 -28.30
C CYS A 5 -43.95 -36.36 -26.92
N VAL A 6 -42.74 -36.80 -26.62
CA VAL A 6 -41.99 -36.39 -25.44
C VAL A 6 -41.24 -35.11 -25.80
N PHE A 7 -41.68 -33.98 -25.22
CA PHE A 7 -40.91 -32.72 -25.29
C PHE A 7 -39.85 -32.74 -24.20
N ILE A 8 -38.57 -32.80 -24.61
CA ILE A 8 -37.42 -32.61 -23.72
C ILE A 8 -37.24 -31.07 -23.61
N ILE A 9 -37.64 -30.49 -22.48
CA ILE A 9 -37.33 -29.10 -22.14
C ILE A 9 -35.92 -29.09 -21.61
N GLY A 10 -34.99 -28.68 -22.45
CA GLY A 10 -33.59 -28.44 -22.03
C GLY A 10 -33.56 -27.23 -21.09
N ILE A 11 -33.28 -27.46 -19.79
CA ILE A 11 -33.02 -26.38 -18.84
C ILE A 11 -31.60 -25.86 -19.13
N LEU A 12 -31.51 -24.72 -19.79
CA LEU A 12 -30.26 -23.93 -19.87
C LEU A 12 -29.99 -23.36 -18.48
N ILE A 13 -29.12 -24.00 -17.72
CA ILE A 13 -28.57 -23.42 -16.49
C ILE A 13 -27.57 -22.35 -16.95
N PRO A 14 -27.80 -21.07 -16.68
CA PRO A 14 -26.79 -20.05 -16.95
C PRO A 14 -25.57 -20.38 -16.07
N MET A 15 -24.45 -20.77 -16.69
CA MET A 15 -23.16 -20.76 -16.01
C MET A 15 -22.88 -19.30 -15.67
N MET A 16 -23.08 -18.92 -14.41
CA MET A 16 -22.49 -17.71 -13.87
C MET A 16 -20.98 -17.92 -13.90
N VAL A 17 -20.32 -17.41 -14.92
CA VAL A 17 -18.88 -17.21 -14.90
C VAL A 17 -18.65 -16.15 -13.80
N SER A 18 -18.33 -16.60 -12.59
CA SER A 18 -17.79 -15.73 -11.56
C SER A 18 -16.51 -15.14 -12.15
N ALA A 19 -16.54 -13.85 -12.47
CA ALA A 19 -15.31 -13.13 -12.80
C ALA A 19 -14.34 -13.40 -11.65
N GLN A 20 -13.22 -14.04 -11.95
CA GLN A 20 -12.19 -14.34 -10.97
C GLN A 20 -11.72 -13.00 -10.40
N ASN A 21 -12.03 -12.76 -9.12
CA ASN A 21 -11.74 -11.48 -8.49
C ASN A 21 -10.21 -11.38 -8.35
N ASP A 22 -9.59 -10.46 -9.07
CA ASP A 22 -8.17 -10.13 -8.93
C ASP A 22 -7.95 -9.40 -7.59
N TRP A 23 -7.95 -10.17 -6.50
CA TRP A 23 -7.92 -9.64 -5.14
C TRP A 23 -6.68 -8.78 -4.86
N ALA A 24 -5.54 -9.13 -5.46
CA ALA A 24 -4.30 -8.35 -5.34
C ALA A 24 -4.24 -7.18 -6.33
N ASN A 25 -5.20 -7.12 -7.27
CA ASN A 25 -5.26 -6.10 -8.32
C ASN A 25 -3.99 -6.06 -9.19
N TYR A 26 -3.55 -7.24 -9.66
CA TYR A 26 -2.36 -7.39 -10.51
C TYR A 26 -2.45 -6.58 -11.80
N ASN A 27 -3.67 -6.40 -12.33
CA ASN A 27 -3.87 -5.69 -13.58
C ASN A 27 -3.72 -4.17 -13.47
N ARG A 28 -3.74 -3.61 -12.24
CA ARG A 28 -3.72 -2.14 -12.00
C ARG A 28 -2.53 -1.44 -12.66
N TYR A 29 -1.36 -2.06 -12.61
CA TYR A 29 -0.12 -1.48 -13.12
C TYR A 29 0.52 -2.30 -14.25
N ALA A 30 -0.13 -3.36 -14.76
CA ALA A 30 0.45 -4.24 -15.78
C ALA A 30 0.90 -3.48 -17.03
N GLU A 31 0.06 -2.60 -17.57
CA GLU A 31 0.40 -1.76 -18.72
C GLU A 31 1.49 -0.72 -18.39
N ALA A 32 1.35 -0.03 -17.25
CA ALA A 32 2.33 0.96 -16.82
C ALA A 32 3.70 0.33 -16.51
N ASN A 33 3.74 -0.90 -16.01
CA ASN A 33 4.98 -1.65 -15.79
C ASN A 33 5.66 -1.99 -17.13
N ALA A 34 4.89 -2.37 -18.14
CA ALA A 34 5.42 -2.68 -19.48
C ALA A 34 6.02 -1.45 -20.18
N GLN A 35 5.65 -0.23 -19.77
CA GLN A 35 6.20 1.02 -20.30
C GLN A 35 7.47 1.49 -19.57
N VAL A 36 7.85 0.86 -18.46
CA VAL A 36 9.10 1.18 -17.74
C VAL A 36 10.27 0.56 -18.49
N THR A 37 10.96 1.35 -19.30
CA THR A 37 12.08 0.91 -20.14
C THR A 37 13.44 1.04 -19.45
N GLU A 38 13.54 1.88 -18.41
CA GLU A 38 14.75 2.10 -17.63
C GLU A 38 14.47 1.84 -16.15
N ALA A 39 15.43 1.23 -15.46
CA ALA A 39 15.32 0.95 -14.05
C ALA A 39 15.09 2.23 -13.23
N PRO A 40 14.00 2.36 -12.47
CA PRO A 40 13.75 3.55 -11.67
C PRO A 40 14.73 3.65 -10.51
N LYS A 41 15.03 4.87 -10.07
CA LYS A 41 15.80 5.08 -8.84
C LYS A 41 15.08 4.50 -7.63
N ALA A 42 13.77 4.69 -7.55
CA ALA A 42 12.95 4.10 -6.49
C ALA A 42 11.54 3.76 -6.97
N VAL A 43 11.01 2.65 -6.46
CA VAL A 43 9.58 2.36 -6.49
C VAL A 43 8.99 2.69 -5.12
N LEU A 44 7.90 3.46 -5.10
CA LEU A 44 7.12 3.75 -3.90
C LEU A 44 5.94 2.78 -3.85
N MET A 45 6.03 1.81 -2.95
CA MET A 45 5.00 0.77 -2.73
C MET A 45 4.12 1.17 -1.56
N GLY A 46 2.79 1.13 -1.74
CA GLY A 46 1.86 1.50 -0.69
C GLY A 46 0.39 1.38 -1.06
N ASP A 47 -0.43 2.08 -0.31
CA ASP A 47 -1.88 2.18 -0.42
C ASP A 47 -2.35 3.49 -1.09
N SER A 48 -3.52 4.02 -0.67
CA SER A 48 -4.08 5.28 -1.19
C SER A 48 -3.18 6.49 -0.99
N ILE A 49 -2.41 6.51 0.09
CA ILE A 49 -1.48 7.61 0.38
C ILE A 49 -0.39 7.65 -0.69
N THR A 50 0.11 6.49 -1.09
CA THR A 50 1.09 6.39 -2.17
C THR A 50 0.44 6.55 -3.55
N ASP A 51 -0.78 6.04 -3.75
CA ASP A 51 -1.54 6.17 -5.02
C ASP A 51 -1.84 7.65 -5.36
N GLY A 52 -2.20 8.45 -4.35
CA GLY A 52 -2.49 9.88 -4.51
C GLY A 52 -1.27 10.77 -4.73
N TRP A 53 -0.09 10.35 -4.31
CA TRP A 53 1.10 11.21 -4.33
C TRP A 53 1.53 11.64 -5.73
N PRO A 54 1.60 10.78 -6.77
CA PRO A 54 1.93 11.22 -8.13
C PRO A 54 0.95 12.24 -8.73
N PHE A 55 -0.30 12.25 -8.27
CA PHE A 55 -1.29 13.25 -8.68
C PHE A 55 -1.11 14.58 -7.94
N ALA A 56 -0.70 14.52 -6.68
CA ALA A 56 -0.45 15.71 -5.87
C ALA A 56 0.87 16.40 -6.22
N ASP A 57 1.92 15.65 -6.59
CA ASP A 57 3.26 16.16 -6.92
C ASP A 57 3.90 15.32 -8.06
N PRO A 58 3.43 15.46 -9.31
CA PRO A 58 3.97 14.68 -10.43
C PRO A 58 5.44 15.00 -10.73
N GLU A 59 5.87 16.25 -10.49
CA GLU A 59 7.26 16.68 -10.70
C GLU A 59 8.22 15.96 -9.76
N PHE A 60 7.82 15.71 -8.50
CA PHE A 60 8.61 14.95 -7.55
C PHE A 60 8.96 13.55 -8.08
N PHE A 61 8.03 12.90 -8.78
CA PHE A 61 8.27 11.57 -9.35
C PHE A 61 9.15 11.64 -10.59
N SER A 62 8.86 12.54 -11.53
CA SER A 62 9.60 12.64 -12.78
C SER A 62 11.04 13.12 -12.59
N GLU A 63 11.27 14.15 -11.76
CA GLU A 63 12.60 14.70 -11.50
C GLU A 63 13.54 13.74 -10.74
N ASN A 64 12.98 12.81 -9.99
CA ASN A 64 13.77 11.86 -9.20
C ASN A 64 13.84 10.46 -9.79
N ASN A 65 13.26 10.22 -10.96
CA ASN A 65 13.08 8.89 -11.55
C ASN A 65 12.44 7.91 -10.55
N PHE A 66 11.30 8.33 -9.97
CA PHE A 66 10.50 7.51 -9.07
C PHE A 66 9.27 6.97 -9.78
N VAL A 67 8.83 5.80 -9.35
CA VAL A 67 7.62 5.15 -9.85
C VAL A 67 6.67 4.87 -8.68
N GLY A 68 5.47 5.45 -8.74
CA GLY A 68 4.41 5.19 -7.75
C GLY A 68 3.71 3.86 -8.05
N ARG A 69 3.61 3.01 -7.03
CA ARG A 69 2.88 1.72 -7.06
C ARG A 69 1.98 1.60 -5.84
N GLY A 70 1.26 2.69 -5.54
CA GLY A 70 0.20 2.70 -4.54
C GLY A 70 -1.11 2.17 -5.13
N ILE A 71 -1.91 1.44 -4.35
CA ILE A 71 -3.28 1.07 -4.72
C ILE A 71 -4.19 1.36 -3.54
N SER A 72 -5.16 2.25 -3.76
CA SER A 72 -6.09 2.69 -2.73
C SER A 72 -6.82 1.52 -2.06
N GLY A 73 -6.92 1.56 -0.73
CA GLY A 73 -7.61 0.57 0.09
C GLY A 73 -6.85 -0.73 0.35
N GLN A 74 -5.69 -0.95 -0.28
CA GLN A 74 -4.94 -2.20 -0.12
C GLN A 74 -4.33 -2.36 1.27
N VAL A 75 -4.39 -3.60 1.75
CA VAL A 75 -3.69 -4.09 2.95
C VAL A 75 -2.35 -4.71 2.58
N THR A 76 -1.49 -4.92 3.58
CA THR A 76 -0.12 -5.43 3.38
C THR A 76 -0.04 -6.78 2.66
N SER A 77 -1.00 -7.68 2.86
CA SER A 77 -1.03 -8.97 2.15
C SER A 77 -1.28 -8.83 0.64
N GLN A 78 -2.11 -7.88 0.22
CA GLN A 78 -2.32 -7.57 -1.20
C GLN A 78 -1.06 -6.95 -1.83
N MET A 79 -0.40 -6.03 -1.11
CA MET A 79 0.87 -5.44 -1.54
C MET A 79 1.96 -6.51 -1.72
N LEU A 80 2.06 -7.45 -0.77
CA LEU A 80 3.03 -8.56 -0.83
C LEU A 80 2.80 -9.44 -2.06
N LEU A 81 1.56 -9.76 -2.41
CA LEU A 81 1.25 -10.59 -3.58
C LEU A 81 1.71 -9.96 -4.91
N ARG A 82 1.54 -8.64 -5.08
CA ARG A 82 1.93 -7.91 -6.29
C ARG A 82 3.36 -7.37 -6.27
N PHE A 83 4.11 -7.63 -5.18
CA PHE A 83 5.45 -7.05 -4.98
C PHE A 83 6.43 -7.44 -6.07
N ARG A 84 6.33 -8.66 -6.62
CA ARG A 84 7.20 -9.10 -7.71
C ARG A 84 7.02 -8.24 -8.94
N GLN A 85 5.81 -8.16 -9.50
CA GLN A 85 5.58 -7.46 -10.77
C GLN A 85 5.71 -5.93 -10.64
N ASP A 86 5.34 -5.38 -9.47
CA ASP A 86 5.27 -3.93 -9.29
C ASP A 86 6.55 -3.32 -8.71
N VAL A 87 7.47 -4.17 -8.22
CA VAL A 87 8.74 -3.73 -7.66
C VAL A 87 9.91 -4.50 -8.25
N ILE A 88 9.96 -5.83 -8.06
CA ILE A 88 11.15 -6.62 -8.39
C ILE A 88 11.44 -6.58 -9.89
N ASP A 89 10.44 -6.80 -10.72
CA ASP A 89 10.57 -6.88 -12.18
C ASP A 89 10.89 -5.52 -12.83
N LEU A 90 10.75 -4.41 -12.07
CA LEU A 90 11.17 -3.06 -12.50
C LEU A 90 12.65 -2.76 -12.17
N HIS A 91 13.31 -3.64 -11.42
CA HIS A 91 14.73 -3.53 -11.05
C HIS A 91 15.16 -2.19 -10.41
N PRO A 92 14.42 -1.60 -9.47
CA PRO A 92 14.77 -0.31 -8.89
C PRO A 92 16.00 -0.44 -7.99
N LYS A 93 16.70 0.69 -7.76
CA LYS A 93 17.74 0.75 -6.74
C LYS A 93 17.20 0.68 -5.33
N TYR A 94 16.02 1.31 -5.11
CA TYR A 94 15.34 1.37 -3.81
C TYR A 94 13.87 0.98 -3.96
N VAL A 95 13.31 0.42 -2.89
CA VAL A 95 11.85 0.36 -2.68
C VAL A 95 11.51 1.08 -1.39
N VAL A 96 10.59 2.04 -1.47
CA VAL A 96 10.04 2.76 -0.31
C VAL A 96 8.72 2.10 0.05
N ILE A 97 8.60 1.57 1.27
CA ILE A 97 7.42 0.82 1.71
C ILE A 97 6.69 1.65 2.76
N LEU A 98 5.48 2.11 2.42
CA LEU A 98 4.53 2.77 3.31
C LEU A 98 3.26 1.92 3.35
N ALA A 99 3.07 1.15 4.42
CA ALA A 99 2.03 0.13 4.49
C ALA A 99 1.55 -0.11 5.92
N GLY A 100 0.27 -0.46 6.08
CA GLY A 100 -0.33 -0.83 7.36
C GLY A 100 -1.56 -0.02 7.76
N THR A 101 -1.80 1.14 7.15
CA THR A 101 -2.98 1.97 7.43
C THR A 101 -4.28 1.18 7.28
N ASN A 102 -4.44 0.50 6.14
CA ASN A 102 -5.66 -0.24 5.82
C ASN A 102 -5.77 -1.58 6.57
N ASP A 103 -4.66 -2.16 7.01
CA ASP A 103 -4.68 -3.31 7.94
C ASP A 103 -5.26 -2.90 9.29
N ILE A 104 -4.81 -1.75 9.84
CA ILE A 104 -5.34 -1.18 11.08
C ILE A 104 -6.80 -0.76 10.91
N ALA A 105 -7.18 -0.24 9.74
CA ALA A 105 -8.54 0.11 9.39
C ALA A 105 -9.45 -1.11 9.12
N GLU A 106 -8.91 -2.33 9.13
CA GLU A 106 -9.63 -3.59 8.93
C GLU A 106 -10.29 -3.70 7.53
N ASN A 107 -9.69 -3.10 6.49
CA ASN A 107 -10.24 -3.08 5.13
C ASN A 107 -10.46 -4.48 4.51
N SER A 108 -9.68 -5.46 4.92
CA SER A 108 -9.85 -6.87 4.52
C SER A 108 -10.27 -7.75 5.72
N GLY A 109 -10.99 -7.16 6.67
CA GLY A 109 -11.34 -7.77 7.94
C GLY A 109 -10.23 -7.63 8.98
N LYS A 110 -10.53 -8.08 10.20
CA LYS A 110 -9.60 -7.99 11.33
C LYS A 110 -8.37 -8.86 11.09
N ILE A 111 -7.20 -8.23 11.05
CA ILE A 111 -5.92 -8.92 10.90
C ILE A 111 -5.07 -8.75 12.16
N ASP A 112 -4.29 -9.78 12.48
CA ASP A 112 -3.32 -9.69 13.57
C ASP A 112 -2.17 -8.75 13.18
N MET A 113 -1.79 -7.85 14.10
CA MET A 113 -0.70 -6.90 13.87
C MET A 113 0.64 -7.58 13.55
N ASP A 114 0.90 -8.75 14.14
CA ASP A 114 2.12 -9.52 13.85
C ASP A 114 2.12 -10.04 12.39
N LYS A 115 0.95 -10.33 11.82
CA LYS A 115 0.81 -10.71 10.40
C LYS A 115 1.00 -9.51 9.47
N THR A 116 0.43 -8.35 9.82
CA THR A 116 0.67 -7.09 9.11
C THR A 116 2.16 -6.77 9.05
N PHE A 117 2.81 -6.82 10.21
CA PHE A 117 4.25 -6.62 10.32
C PHE A 117 5.05 -7.70 9.55
N GLY A 118 4.65 -8.97 9.64
CA GLY A 118 5.28 -10.08 8.91
C GLY A 118 5.24 -9.89 7.39
N ASN A 119 4.15 -9.34 6.85
CA ASN A 119 4.06 -8.99 5.41
C ASN A 119 5.07 -7.89 5.03
N ILE A 120 5.25 -6.87 5.88
CA ILE A 120 6.24 -5.81 5.67
C ILE A 120 7.65 -6.38 5.68
N VAL A 121 7.98 -7.26 6.64
CA VAL A 121 9.26 -7.97 6.71
C VAL A 121 9.48 -8.80 5.44
N SER A 122 8.47 -9.55 5.00
CA SER A 122 8.56 -10.36 3.77
C SER A 122 8.85 -9.51 2.52
N MET A 123 8.23 -8.33 2.39
CA MET A 123 8.56 -7.40 1.30
C MET A 123 10.02 -6.91 1.38
N CYS A 124 10.54 -6.64 2.59
CA CYS A 124 11.96 -6.28 2.76
C CYS A 124 12.91 -7.42 2.37
N ASP A 125 12.57 -8.65 2.75
CA ASP A 125 13.40 -9.83 2.45
C ASP A 125 13.40 -10.12 0.95
N LEU A 126 12.24 -10.01 0.29
CA LEU A 126 12.12 -10.11 -1.17
C LEU A 126 12.95 -9.02 -1.87
N ALA A 127 12.90 -7.77 -1.40
CA ALA A 127 13.70 -6.69 -1.95
C ALA A 127 15.20 -6.99 -1.85
N LYS A 128 15.69 -7.34 -0.64
CA LYS A 128 17.10 -7.67 -0.40
C LYS A 128 17.59 -8.85 -1.25
N ALA A 129 16.77 -9.91 -1.34
CA ALA A 129 17.08 -11.10 -2.14
C ALA A 129 17.24 -10.80 -3.63
N ASN A 130 16.66 -9.69 -4.11
CA ASN A 130 16.77 -9.22 -5.50
C ASN A 130 17.69 -7.99 -5.66
N GLY A 131 18.55 -7.69 -4.68
CA GLY A 131 19.52 -6.59 -4.76
C GLY A 131 18.92 -5.19 -4.60
N ILE A 132 17.63 -5.09 -4.23
CA ILE A 132 16.91 -3.84 -4.03
C ILE A 132 17.06 -3.41 -2.56
N LYS A 133 17.36 -2.13 -2.33
CA LYS A 133 17.51 -1.58 -0.98
C LYS A 133 16.14 -1.12 -0.44
N PRO A 134 15.55 -1.78 0.57
CA PRO A 134 14.32 -1.31 1.16
C PRO A 134 14.55 -0.05 2.00
N ILE A 135 13.55 0.83 1.99
CA ILE A 135 13.39 1.97 2.91
C ILE A 135 12.02 1.81 3.54
N LEU A 136 11.97 1.74 4.86
CA LEU A 136 10.73 1.61 5.60
C LEU A 136 10.24 2.98 6.06
N CYS A 137 8.94 3.23 5.90
CA CYS A 137 8.29 4.42 6.41
C CYS A 137 7.39 4.07 7.58
N SER A 138 7.29 4.99 8.56
CA SER A 138 6.21 4.89 9.55
C SER A 138 4.86 5.05 8.87
N VAL A 139 3.86 4.32 9.32
CA VAL A 139 2.44 4.63 9.04
C VAL A 139 2.16 6.04 9.53
N ILE A 140 1.55 6.88 8.71
CA ILE A 140 1.23 8.25 9.08
C ILE A 140 0.14 8.31 10.16
N PRO A 141 0.04 9.42 10.92
CA PRO A 141 -0.92 9.53 12.02
C PRO A 141 -2.38 9.43 11.55
N ALA A 142 -3.22 8.75 12.31
CA ALA A 142 -4.68 8.80 12.18
C ALA A 142 -5.33 8.44 13.52
N THR A 143 -6.44 9.12 13.88
CA THR A 143 -7.20 8.82 15.09
C THR A 143 -8.41 7.94 14.83
N SER A 144 -8.91 7.93 13.60
CA SER A 144 -10.09 7.18 13.16
C SER A 144 -10.11 7.01 11.65
N PHE A 145 -10.97 6.13 11.17
CA PHE A 145 -11.21 5.90 9.75
C PHE A 145 -12.69 6.12 9.45
N TYR A 146 -13.03 7.16 8.69
CA TYR A 146 -14.43 7.54 8.43
C TYR A 146 -15.22 6.43 7.69
N TRP A 147 -14.54 5.59 6.92
CA TRP A 147 -15.16 4.46 6.21
C TRP A 147 -15.33 3.20 7.10
N HIS A 148 -14.64 3.13 8.24
CA HIS A 148 -14.75 2.06 9.23
C HIS A 148 -14.84 2.63 10.65
N PRO A 149 -15.94 3.33 11.00
CA PRO A 149 -16.08 4.04 12.28
C PRO A 149 -16.13 3.11 13.51
N HIS A 150 -16.31 1.81 13.30
CA HIS A 150 -16.27 0.80 14.36
C HIS A 150 -14.84 0.47 14.83
N VAL A 151 -13.81 0.83 14.04
CA VAL A 151 -12.42 0.61 14.41
C VAL A 151 -11.98 1.67 15.42
N THR A 152 -11.67 1.24 16.63
CA THR A 152 -11.23 2.12 17.73
C THR A 152 -9.73 1.95 18.00
N GLY A 153 -9.13 2.96 18.66
CA GLY A 153 -7.72 2.91 19.07
C GLY A 153 -6.75 2.95 17.87
N ALA A 154 -7.09 3.68 16.80
CA ALA A 154 -6.26 3.75 15.60
C ALA A 154 -4.88 4.34 15.90
N ALA A 155 -4.82 5.44 16.66
CA ALA A 155 -3.55 6.10 16.99
C ALA A 155 -2.61 5.18 17.77
N GLU A 156 -3.11 4.47 18.77
CA GLU A 156 -2.32 3.53 19.58
C GLU A 156 -1.85 2.32 18.77
N LYS A 157 -2.70 1.81 17.88
CA LYS A 157 -2.34 0.71 16.97
C LYS A 157 -1.25 1.14 15.98
N ILE A 158 -1.34 2.36 15.43
CA ILE A 158 -0.32 2.96 14.55
C ILE A 158 1.01 3.07 15.29
N VAL A 159 1.02 3.64 16.49
CA VAL A 159 2.24 3.77 17.31
C VAL A 159 2.88 2.42 17.56
N LYS A 160 2.07 1.39 17.90
CA LYS A 160 2.57 0.04 18.14
C LYS A 160 3.19 -0.57 16.87
N LEU A 161 2.54 -0.47 15.73
CA LEU A 161 3.07 -0.98 14.46
C LEU A 161 4.35 -0.23 14.06
N ASN A 162 4.37 1.10 14.21
CA ASN A 162 5.54 1.91 13.91
C ASN A 162 6.75 1.55 14.76
N ALA A 163 6.55 1.27 16.06
CA ALA A 163 7.61 0.80 16.94
C ALA A 163 8.20 -0.55 16.48
N MET A 164 7.36 -1.47 15.96
CA MET A 164 7.83 -2.75 15.40
C MET A 164 8.65 -2.52 14.12
N ILE A 165 8.17 -1.64 13.22
CA ILE A 165 8.84 -1.32 11.95
C ILE A 165 10.18 -0.63 12.22
N GLU A 166 10.23 0.36 13.11
CA GLU A 166 11.45 1.10 13.46
C GLU A 166 12.51 0.17 14.08
N LYS A 167 12.09 -0.67 15.04
CA LYS A 167 12.98 -1.67 15.66
C LYS A 167 13.60 -2.59 14.61
N TYR A 168 12.76 -3.15 13.71
CA TYR A 168 13.23 -4.02 12.65
C TYR A 168 14.19 -3.30 11.68
N ALA A 169 13.86 -2.07 11.30
CA ALA A 169 14.71 -1.25 10.45
C ALA A 169 16.11 -1.05 11.07
N LYS A 170 16.14 -0.69 12.35
CA LYS A 170 17.40 -0.50 13.11
C LYS A 170 18.22 -1.79 13.21
N GLU A 171 17.60 -2.90 13.58
CA GLU A 171 18.28 -4.20 13.73
C GLU A 171 18.84 -4.73 12.40
N ASN A 172 18.16 -4.42 11.29
CA ASN A 172 18.51 -4.87 9.95
C ASN A 172 19.25 -3.82 9.11
N LYS A 173 19.66 -2.68 9.69
CA LYS A 173 20.34 -1.57 9.01
C LYS A 173 19.59 -1.06 7.78
N ILE A 174 18.26 -1.07 7.84
CA ILE A 174 17.36 -0.50 6.84
C ILE A 174 17.12 0.96 7.20
N LYS A 175 17.10 1.85 6.19
CA LYS A 175 16.74 3.25 6.40
C LYS A 175 15.26 3.35 6.83
N TYR A 176 15.00 4.16 7.83
CA TYR A 176 13.64 4.42 8.34
C TYR A 176 13.29 5.89 8.17
N VAL A 177 12.11 6.17 7.66
CA VAL A 177 11.58 7.51 7.47
C VAL A 177 10.40 7.71 8.42
N ASP A 178 10.59 8.54 9.43
CA ASP A 178 9.56 8.80 10.44
C ASP A 178 8.64 9.96 10.01
N TYR A 179 7.64 9.63 9.20
CA TYR A 179 6.55 10.55 8.86
C TYR A 179 5.65 10.82 10.07
N HIS A 180 5.41 9.80 10.90
CA HIS A 180 4.47 9.88 12.01
C HIS A 180 4.84 11.00 12.99
N SER A 181 6.08 11.01 13.48
CA SER A 181 6.51 12.02 14.46
C SER A 181 6.54 13.43 13.87
N ALA A 182 6.81 13.57 12.57
CA ALA A 182 6.86 14.86 11.89
C ALA A 182 5.47 15.46 11.57
N MET A 183 4.44 14.61 11.50
CA MET A 183 3.12 15.01 10.99
C MET A 183 2.01 14.96 12.03
N LYS A 184 2.21 14.30 13.17
CA LYS A 184 1.17 14.15 14.20
C LYS A 184 0.88 15.46 14.95
N ASP A 185 -0.39 15.63 15.30
CA ASP A 185 -0.82 16.64 16.27
C ASP A 185 -0.83 16.08 17.72
N GLU A 186 -1.31 16.89 18.67
CA GLU A 186 -1.39 16.52 20.10
C GLU A 186 -2.35 15.35 20.36
N ARG A 187 -3.30 15.07 19.46
CA ARG A 187 -4.25 13.97 19.55
C ARG A 187 -3.67 12.67 18.99
N GLY A 188 -2.47 12.71 18.37
CA GLY A 188 -1.87 11.58 17.67
C GLY A 188 -2.45 11.32 16.28
N GLY A 189 -3.17 12.29 15.71
CA GLY A 189 -3.70 12.27 14.34
C GLY A 189 -3.02 13.27 13.43
N LEU A 190 -3.47 13.36 12.18
CA LEU A 190 -3.07 14.44 11.29
C LEU A 190 -3.88 15.71 11.60
N PRO A 191 -3.26 16.89 11.67
CA PRO A 191 -3.99 18.15 11.71
C PRO A 191 -4.72 18.38 10.38
N GLU A 192 -5.83 19.12 10.41
CA GLU A 192 -6.67 19.40 9.24
C GLU A 192 -5.90 20.03 8.06
N SER A 193 -4.88 20.84 8.36
CA SER A 193 -3.99 21.40 7.33
C SER A 193 -3.22 20.35 6.54
N LEU A 194 -2.88 19.22 7.17
CA LEU A 194 -2.13 18.14 6.54
C LEU A 194 -3.02 17.02 5.98
N ALA A 195 -4.26 16.87 6.48
CA ALA A 195 -5.23 15.90 5.96
C ALA A 195 -6.66 16.34 6.30
N LYS A 196 -7.48 16.66 5.31
CA LYS A 196 -8.85 17.13 5.54
C LYS A 196 -9.79 16.06 6.09
N ASP A 197 -9.55 14.82 5.74
CA ASP A 197 -10.31 13.65 6.19
C ASP A 197 -9.63 12.91 7.36
N GLY A 198 -8.50 13.43 7.84
CA GLY A 198 -7.71 12.87 8.93
C GLY A 198 -6.82 11.69 8.55
N VAL A 199 -6.73 11.32 7.25
CA VAL A 199 -5.95 10.17 6.76
C VAL A 199 -5.13 10.51 5.51
N HIS A 200 -5.75 11.11 4.48
CA HIS A 200 -5.10 11.33 3.20
C HIS A 200 -4.41 12.70 3.17
N PRO A 201 -3.09 12.75 2.90
CA PRO A 201 -2.34 14.00 2.94
C PRO A 201 -2.83 15.03 1.94
N THR A 202 -2.88 16.29 2.37
CA THR A 202 -2.96 17.45 1.47
C THR A 202 -1.62 17.62 0.74
N ARG A 203 -1.51 18.62 -0.15
CA ARG A 203 -0.24 19.00 -0.78
C ARG A 203 0.83 19.29 0.28
N GLU A 204 0.48 20.04 1.32
CA GLU A 204 1.39 20.37 2.43
C GLU A 204 1.84 19.11 3.19
N GLY A 205 0.94 18.13 3.37
CA GLY A 205 1.28 16.84 3.96
C GLY A 205 2.31 16.09 3.11
N TYR A 206 2.12 16.05 1.79
CA TYR A 206 3.09 15.43 0.88
C TYR A 206 4.41 16.20 0.82
N ASP A 207 4.43 17.52 0.96
CA ASP A 207 5.67 18.30 0.99
C ASP A 207 6.55 17.95 2.20
N ILE A 208 5.93 17.68 3.36
CA ILE A 208 6.64 17.16 4.53
C ILE A 208 7.20 15.76 4.23
N MET A 209 6.39 14.86 3.70
CA MET A 209 6.79 13.50 3.36
C MET A 209 7.94 13.49 2.34
N LYS A 210 7.87 14.32 1.28
CA LYS A 210 8.90 14.54 0.27
C LYS A 210 10.23 14.95 0.90
N SER A 211 10.18 15.97 1.77
CA SER A 211 11.40 16.48 2.44
C SER A 211 12.10 15.40 3.27
N LEU A 212 11.34 14.56 3.97
CA LEU A 212 11.88 13.47 4.79
C LEU A 212 12.41 12.32 3.94
N LEU A 213 11.68 11.93 2.88
CA LEU A 213 12.10 10.85 2.00
C LEU A 213 13.40 11.17 1.25
N LEU A 214 13.54 12.39 0.74
CA LEU A 214 14.77 12.82 0.03
C LEU A 214 16.03 12.74 0.91
N LYS A 215 15.90 12.96 2.21
CA LYS A 215 17.03 12.81 3.16
C LYS A 215 17.45 11.34 3.35
N ALA A 216 16.55 10.40 3.05
CA ALA A 216 16.80 8.97 3.20
C ALA A 216 17.32 8.31 1.91
N LEU A 217 17.26 8.98 0.75
CA LEU A 217 17.71 8.46 -0.54
C LEU A 217 19.12 8.93 -0.91
#